data_297b110ee9f0d1d9f1c23892ed36849d
#
_entry.id   297b110ee9f0d1d9f1c23892ed36849d
#
_cell.length_a   1.000
_cell.length_b   1.000
_cell.length_c   1.000
_cell.angle_alpha   90.00
_cell.angle_beta   90.00
_cell.angle_gamma   90.00
#
_symmetry.space_group_name_H-M   'P 1'
#
loop_
_entity.id
_entity.type
_entity.pdbx_description
1 polymer ?
#
loop_
_entity_poly.entity_id
_entity_poly.type
_entity_poly.pdbx_seq_one_letter_code
_entity_poly.pdbx_strand_id
1 'polypeptide(L)'
;MTEWKGESVDYGVLNIFTQYLLDQYGLNILIDSLRAKEVGISSLNYALEKNGFKEDFSQIFTNWLISVFINDCQINPKYCYKNPNLKDLRVSPSLIYLPSGGESSLLVTYLTKEWSANFYKIIGGKGELKLEFRGTPIVNFKVPYLIQDSQGKILINFLELDGSQKGEVSILDFGTKNISLTLLPSIQTKISGFSENEPFYSFSFSASTIEEKEAEEELIKKLLEQIEFLKNEIAKVQAEINAILASRGQVSCRKFERDLYFGLMNSSDVRCLQEFLKNQGREIYPEGLVTGNFLSLTSEAVKRYQAEKGIIQTGYFGPLTRAAMNSELGR
;
A
#
# COMPACT_ATOMS: atom_id res chain seq x y z
N MET A 1 -35.00 4.26 -2.30
CA MET A 1 -35.65 4.48 -3.62
C MET A 1 -36.58 3.35 -4.06
N THR A 2 -36.46 2.19 -3.50
CA THR A 2 -37.18 0.97 -3.95
C THR A 2 -38.45 0.66 -3.16
N GLU A 3 -38.67 1.32 -2.04
CA GLU A 3 -39.92 1.23 -1.26
C GLU A 3 -40.72 2.51 -1.43
N TRP A 4 -42.01 2.35 -1.61
CA TRP A 4 -42.96 3.45 -1.71
C TRP A 4 -44.05 3.30 -0.65
N LYS A 5 -44.08 4.23 0.30
CA LYS A 5 -45.06 4.25 1.39
C LYS A 5 -46.08 5.37 1.24
N GLY A 6 -45.96 6.19 0.20
CA GLY A 6 -46.82 7.34 -0.05
C GLY A 6 -46.54 8.52 0.87
N GLU A 7 -45.39 8.54 1.51
CA GLU A 7 -44.96 9.63 2.41
C GLU A 7 -44.33 10.78 1.63
N SER A 8 -44.32 11.98 2.17
CA SER A 8 -43.68 13.15 1.53
C SER A 8 -42.19 12.97 1.24
N VAL A 9 -41.52 12.15 2.02
CA VAL A 9 -40.10 11.78 1.81
C VAL A 9 -39.88 11.03 0.50
N ASP A 10 -40.80 10.13 0.13
CA ASP A 10 -40.73 9.37 -1.10
C ASP A 10 -40.76 10.27 -2.34
N TYR A 11 -41.67 11.26 -2.32
CA TYR A 11 -41.78 12.27 -3.39
C TYR A 11 -40.51 13.12 -3.47
N GLY A 12 -39.96 13.52 -2.32
CA GLY A 12 -38.75 14.32 -2.24
C GLY A 12 -37.55 13.61 -2.89
N VAL A 13 -37.29 12.37 -2.51
CA VAL A 13 -36.19 11.56 -3.05
C VAL A 13 -36.33 11.34 -4.55
N LEU A 14 -37.53 10.98 -5.02
CA LEU A 14 -37.77 10.78 -6.46
C LEU A 14 -37.62 12.08 -7.25
N ASN A 15 -38.10 13.20 -6.70
CA ASN A 15 -37.97 14.50 -7.36
C ASN A 15 -36.51 14.88 -7.58
N ILE A 16 -35.69 14.84 -6.53
CA ILE A 16 -34.27 15.23 -6.64
C ILE A 16 -33.48 14.27 -7.54
N PHE A 17 -33.80 12.97 -7.55
CA PHE A 17 -33.19 12.02 -8.48
C PHE A 17 -33.62 12.29 -9.92
N THR A 18 -34.90 12.59 -10.17
CA THR A 18 -35.41 12.93 -11.52
C THR A 18 -34.77 14.22 -12.02
N GLN A 19 -34.61 15.24 -11.19
CA GLN A 19 -33.90 16.46 -11.54
C GLN A 19 -32.46 16.18 -11.91
N TYR A 20 -31.76 15.30 -11.18
CA TYR A 20 -30.42 14.86 -11.52
C TYR A 20 -30.34 14.19 -12.89
N LEU A 21 -31.30 13.28 -13.19
CA LEU A 21 -31.39 12.64 -14.51
C LEU A 21 -31.56 13.66 -15.62
N LEU A 22 -32.46 14.63 -15.42
CA LEU A 22 -32.70 15.72 -16.40
C LEU A 22 -31.44 16.55 -16.62
N ASP A 23 -30.79 16.94 -15.55
CA ASP A 23 -29.59 17.81 -15.58
C ASP A 23 -28.40 17.11 -16.29
N GLN A 24 -28.24 15.80 -16.11
CA GLN A 24 -27.07 15.06 -16.60
C GLN A 24 -27.32 14.34 -17.91
N TYR A 25 -28.52 13.85 -18.14
CA TYR A 25 -28.84 12.95 -19.27
C TYR A 25 -29.93 13.48 -20.20
N GLY A 26 -30.62 14.54 -19.81
CA GLY A 26 -31.66 15.19 -20.61
C GLY A 26 -33.03 14.52 -20.53
N LEU A 27 -34.03 15.21 -21.09
CA LEU A 27 -35.44 14.81 -20.99
C LEU A 27 -35.74 13.49 -21.71
N ASN A 28 -35.04 13.17 -22.78
CA ASN A 28 -35.28 11.97 -23.56
C ASN A 28 -35.15 10.68 -22.76
N ILE A 29 -34.27 10.68 -21.74
CA ILE A 29 -34.11 9.51 -20.85
C ILE A 29 -35.42 9.18 -20.13
N LEU A 30 -36.11 10.21 -19.62
CA LEU A 30 -37.39 10.01 -18.93
C LEU A 30 -38.49 9.57 -19.90
N ILE A 31 -38.58 10.22 -21.09
CA ILE A 31 -39.57 9.89 -22.11
C ILE A 31 -39.40 8.46 -22.59
N ASP A 32 -38.18 8.06 -22.90
CA ASP A 32 -37.90 6.70 -23.41
C ASP A 32 -38.06 5.63 -22.33
N SER A 33 -37.69 5.95 -21.07
CA SER A 33 -37.95 5.05 -19.94
C SER A 33 -39.43 4.81 -19.72
N LEU A 34 -40.27 5.86 -19.81
CA LEU A 34 -41.73 5.73 -19.67
C LEU A 34 -42.39 4.99 -20.84
N ARG A 35 -41.77 5.00 -22.03
CA ARG A 35 -42.25 4.30 -23.23
C ARG A 35 -41.68 2.90 -23.41
N ALA A 36 -40.72 2.52 -22.56
CA ALA A 36 -40.13 1.21 -22.60
C ALA A 36 -41.16 0.11 -22.26
N LYS A 37 -40.90 -1.11 -22.72
CA LYS A 37 -41.64 -2.29 -22.29
C LYS A 37 -41.23 -2.76 -20.91
N GLU A 38 -40.01 -2.49 -20.57
CA GLU A 38 -39.38 -2.75 -19.28
C GLU A 38 -39.89 -1.76 -18.23
N VAL A 39 -39.78 -2.10 -16.97
CA VAL A 39 -40.17 -1.24 -15.84
C VAL A 39 -39.00 -1.03 -14.86
N GLY A 40 -39.05 0.05 -14.11
CA GLY A 40 -38.07 0.39 -13.06
C GLY A 40 -36.66 0.56 -13.59
N ILE A 41 -35.69 -0.09 -12.98
CA ILE A 41 -34.26 0.04 -13.32
C ILE A 41 -34.01 -0.39 -14.77
N SER A 42 -34.65 -1.46 -15.23
CA SER A 42 -34.50 -1.97 -16.60
C SER A 42 -34.97 -0.97 -17.65
N SER A 43 -36.05 -0.22 -17.39
CA SER A 43 -36.50 0.83 -18.30
C SER A 43 -35.54 2.02 -18.40
N LEU A 44 -34.91 2.37 -17.30
CA LEU A 44 -33.85 3.42 -17.29
C LEU A 44 -32.60 2.97 -18.04
N ASN A 45 -32.15 1.72 -17.83
CA ASN A 45 -31.02 1.16 -18.55
C ASN A 45 -31.29 1.11 -20.07
N TYR A 46 -32.49 0.68 -20.47
CA TYR A 46 -32.92 0.73 -21.88
C TYR A 46 -32.88 2.15 -22.45
N ALA A 47 -33.41 3.12 -21.72
CA ALA A 47 -33.40 4.52 -22.17
C ALA A 47 -31.98 5.10 -22.30
N LEU A 48 -31.11 4.77 -21.37
CA LEU A 48 -29.70 5.18 -21.42
C LEU A 48 -29.01 4.63 -22.67
N GLU A 49 -29.08 3.33 -22.88
CA GLU A 49 -28.48 2.66 -24.04
C GLU A 49 -29.04 3.23 -25.36
N LYS A 50 -30.36 3.40 -25.46
CA LYS A 50 -31.03 3.97 -26.61
C LYS A 50 -30.57 5.38 -26.95
N ASN A 51 -30.23 6.18 -25.95
CA ASN A 51 -29.74 7.55 -26.12
C ASN A 51 -28.21 7.64 -26.17
N GLY A 52 -27.47 6.52 -26.29
CA GLY A 52 -26.03 6.45 -26.51
C GLY A 52 -25.19 6.65 -25.28
N PHE A 53 -25.76 6.56 -24.08
CA PHE A 53 -25.00 6.59 -22.82
C PHE A 53 -24.45 5.19 -22.52
N LYS A 54 -23.24 5.15 -21.97
CA LYS A 54 -22.55 3.91 -21.59
C LYS A 54 -22.80 3.51 -20.12
N GLU A 55 -23.24 4.48 -19.33
CA GLU A 55 -23.53 4.27 -17.91
C GLU A 55 -24.84 3.49 -17.76
N ASP A 56 -24.83 2.59 -16.78
CA ASP A 56 -26.03 1.93 -16.29
C ASP A 56 -26.61 2.66 -15.05
N PHE A 57 -27.77 2.21 -14.59
CA PHE A 57 -28.42 2.75 -13.41
C PHE A 57 -27.53 2.73 -12.17
N SER A 58 -26.69 1.70 -12.01
CA SER A 58 -25.79 1.58 -10.87
C SER A 58 -24.72 2.69 -10.85
N GLN A 59 -24.16 3.01 -12.01
CA GLN A 59 -23.20 4.11 -12.14
C GLN A 59 -23.88 5.47 -11.92
N ILE A 60 -25.08 5.64 -12.47
CA ILE A 60 -25.87 6.87 -12.28
C ILE A 60 -26.24 7.07 -10.81
N PHE A 61 -26.71 6.02 -10.15
CA PHE A 61 -27.05 6.07 -8.74
C PHE A 61 -25.84 6.44 -7.88
N THR A 62 -24.69 5.84 -8.15
CA THR A 62 -23.46 6.17 -7.45
C THR A 62 -23.04 7.63 -7.66
N ASN A 63 -23.08 8.13 -8.90
CA ASN A 63 -22.79 9.53 -9.20
C ASN A 63 -23.77 10.48 -8.52
N TRP A 64 -25.04 10.09 -8.47
CA TRP A 64 -26.07 10.86 -7.78
C TRP A 64 -25.82 10.91 -6.26
N LEU A 65 -25.44 9.80 -5.62
CA LEU A 65 -25.08 9.80 -4.20
C LEU A 65 -23.92 10.76 -3.90
N ILE A 66 -22.91 10.78 -4.76
CA ILE A 66 -21.81 11.73 -4.64
C ILE A 66 -22.33 13.16 -4.85
N SER A 67 -23.19 13.36 -5.83
CA SER A 67 -23.80 14.65 -6.16
C SER A 67 -24.60 15.24 -5.01
N VAL A 68 -25.47 14.46 -4.35
CA VAL A 68 -26.26 14.96 -3.21
C VAL A 68 -25.40 15.24 -1.97
N PHE A 69 -24.19 14.75 -1.91
CA PHE A 69 -23.25 15.03 -0.82
C PHE A 69 -22.39 16.26 -1.09
N ILE A 70 -21.73 16.36 -2.27
CA ILE A 70 -20.79 17.46 -2.54
C ILE A 70 -21.43 18.61 -3.33
N ASN A 71 -22.31 18.32 -4.28
CA ASN A 71 -22.99 19.26 -5.18
C ASN A 71 -22.07 20.35 -5.71
N ASP A 72 -20.99 19.95 -6.39
CA ASP A 72 -19.98 20.87 -6.93
C ASP A 72 -19.57 20.46 -8.35
N CYS A 73 -20.01 21.26 -9.35
CA CYS A 73 -19.70 21.04 -10.75
C CYS A 73 -18.22 21.28 -11.11
N GLN A 74 -17.46 21.97 -10.27
CA GLN A 74 -16.04 22.21 -10.51
C GLN A 74 -15.21 20.95 -10.27
N ILE A 75 -15.64 20.08 -9.33
CA ILE A 75 -14.99 18.80 -9.06
C ILE A 75 -15.25 17.85 -10.23
N ASN A 76 -16.51 17.68 -10.62
CA ASN A 76 -16.90 16.92 -11.80
C ASN A 76 -18.31 17.34 -12.23
N PRO A 77 -18.57 17.55 -13.54
CA PRO A 77 -19.91 17.88 -14.03
C PRO A 77 -21.03 16.89 -13.65
N LYS A 78 -20.67 15.64 -13.34
CA LYS A 78 -21.64 14.62 -12.89
C LYS A 78 -21.92 14.65 -11.38
N TYR A 79 -21.19 15.44 -10.61
CA TYR A 79 -21.33 15.51 -9.16
C TYR A 79 -22.02 16.79 -8.68
N CYS A 80 -22.94 17.29 -9.48
CA CYS A 80 -23.70 18.48 -9.14
C CYS A 80 -25.08 18.51 -9.80
N TYR A 81 -25.94 19.38 -9.28
CA TYR A 81 -27.17 19.82 -9.93
C TYR A 81 -26.90 21.09 -10.74
N LYS A 82 -27.40 21.11 -11.98
CA LYS A 82 -27.38 22.29 -12.85
C LYS A 82 -28.55 23.23 -12.61
N ASN A 83 -29.64 22.70 -12.01
CA ASN A 83 -30.79 23.50 -11.61
C ASN A 83 -30.41 24.48 -10.48
N PRO A 84 -30.54 25.81 -10.69
CA PRO A 84 -30.15 26.82 -9.70
C PRO A 84 -30.88 26.69 -8.35
N ASN A 85 -32.13 26.15 -8.37
CA ASN A 85 -32.92 25.96 -7.15
C ASN A 85 -32.35 24.83 -6.27
N LEU A 86 -31.49 23.97 -6.79
CA LEU A 86 -30.87 22.85 -6.08
C LEU A 86 -29.39 23.08 -5.78
N LYS A 87 -28.84 24.27 -6.05
CA LYS A 87 -27.41 24.61 -5.88
C LYS A 87 -26.90 24.36 -4.45
N ASP A 88 -27.77 24.53 -3.45
CA ASP A 88 -27.43 24.39 -2.03
C ASP A 88 -27.89 23.05 -1.43
N LEU A 89 -28.46 22.17 -2.27
CA LEU A 89 -28.89 20.84 -1.82
C LEU A 89 -27.70 19.99 -1.43
N ARG A 90 -27.63 19.62 -0.18
CA ARG A 90 -26.61 18.66 0.34
C ARG A 90 -27.18 17.79 1.43
N VAL A 91 -26.75 16.54 1.45
CA VAL A 91 -27.02 15.62 2.54
C VAL A 91 -25.97 15.82 3.64
N SER A 92 -26.44 15.90 4.89
CA SER A 92 -25.56 15.95 6.07
C SER A 92 -25.15 14.53 6.46
N PRO A 93 -23.84 14.21 6.51
CA PRO A 93 -23.37 12.90 6.94
C PRO A 93 -23.46 12.73 8.46
N SER A 94 -23.56 11.50 8.93
CA SER A 94 -23.31 11.16 10.32
C SER A 94 -21.84 11.42 10.65
N LEU A 95 -21.60 12.34 11.58
CA LEU A 95 -20.24 12.72 11.96
C LEU A 95 -19.68 11.73 12.98
N ILE A 96 -18.45 11.28 12.71
CA ILE A 96 -17.69 10.37 13.57
C ILE A 96 -16.37 11.05 13.91
N TYR A 97 -16.06 11.13 15.20
CA TYR A 97 -14.86 11.76 15.69
C TYR A 97 -13.88 10.75 16.24
N LEU A 98 -12.65 10.75 15.70
CA LEU A 98 -11.51 10.01 16.23
C LEU A 98 -10.71 10.92 17.17
N PRO A 99 -10.38 10.48 18.39
CA PRO A 99 -9.48 11.22 19.29
C PRO A 99 -8.13 11.53 18.63
N SER A 100 -7.55 12.69 18.96
CA SER A 100 -6.31 13.17 18.33
C SER A 100 -5.04 12.71 19.04
N GLY A 101 -5.13 11.95 20.12
CA GLY A 101 -3.97 11.50 20.91
C GLY A 101 -3.94 10.00 21.08
N GLY A 102 -2.81 9.39 20.76
CA GLY A 102 -2.61 7.94 20.82
C GLY A 102 -3.33 7.14 19.73
N GLU A 103 -3.26 5.82 19.81
CA GLU A 103 -4.09 4.96 18.95
C GLU A 103 -5.57 5.21 19.21
N SER A 104 -6.30 5.54 18.17
CA SER A 104 -7.75 5.67 18.23
C SER A 104 -8.40 4.71 17.24
N SER A 105 -9.40 3.97 17.71
CA SER A 105 -10.15 3.06 16.87
C SER A 105 -11.64 3.16 17.14
N LEU A 106 -12.44 2.94 16.12
CA LEU A 106 -13.89 2.83 16.21
C LEU A 106 -14.38 1.69 15.32
N LEU A 107 -15.53 1.14 15.69
CA LEU A 107 -16.28 0.18 14.89
C LEU A 107 -17.72 0.67 14.77
N VAL A 108 -18.21 0.78 13.54
CA VAL A 108 -19.61 1.10 13.23
C VAL A 108 -20.23 -0.13 12.58
N THR A 109 -21.40 -0.52 13.07
CA THR A 109 -22.24 -1.53 12.43
C THR A 109 -23.60 -0.93 12.13
N TYR A 110 -24.12 -1.12 10.94
CA TYR A 110 -25.37 -0.56 10.50
C TYR A 110 -26.13 -1.52 9.57
N LEU A 111 -27.41 -1.22 9.37
CA LEU A 111 -28.30 -1.94 8.45
C LEU A 111 -28.70 -1.01 7.32
N THR A 112 -28.67 -1.50 6.09
CA THR A 112 -29.10 -0.77 4.91
C THR A 112 -29.94 -1.65 3.98
N LYS A 113 -30.67 -1.04 3.05
CA LYS A 113 -31.49 -1.73 2.06
C LYS A 113 -30.92 -1.54 0.66
N GLU A 114 -31.44 -2.31 -0.28
CA GLU A 114 -31.13 -2.11 -1.71
C GLU A 114 -31.46 -0.68 -2.16
N TRP A 115 -30.56 -0.09 -2.94
CA TRP A 115 -30.68 1.25 -3.51
C TRP A 115 -30.91 2.35 -2.47
N SER A 116 -30.31 2.16 -1.31
CA SER A 116 -30.17 3.19 -0.30
C SER A 116 -28.70 3.38 0.06
N ALA A 117 -28.36 4.51 0.63
CA ALA A 117 -27.00 4.84 1.04
C ALA A 117 -26.98 5.47 2.41
N ASN A 118 -25.86 5.27 3.08
CA ASN A 118 -25.54 5.91 4.33
C ASN A 118 -24.34 6.84 4.12
N PHE A 119 -24.27 7.90 4.86
CA PHE A 119 -23.21 8.90 4.75
C PHE A 119 -22.52 9.05 6.10
N TYR A 120 -21.24 8.69 6.17
CA TYR A 120 -20.42 8.79 7.38
C TYR A 120 -19.19 9.64 7.12
N LYS A 121 -19.01 10.70 7.90
CA LYS A 121 -17.83 11.56 7.81
C LYS A 121 -16.97 11.38 9.06
N ILE A 122 -15.76 10.84 8.86
CA ILE A 122 -14.73 10.61 9.88
C ILE A 122 -13.82 11.84 9.91
N ILE A 123 -13.60 12.40 11.09
CA ILE A 123 -12.71 13.54 11.36
C ILE A 123 -11.92 13.29 12.64
N GLY A 124 -10.90 14.11 12.89
CA GLY A 124 -9.99 13.94 14.03
C GLY A 124 -8.97 12.83 13.76
N GLY A 125 -8.40 12.28 14.82
CA GLY A 125 -7.25 11.36 14.70
C GLY A 125 -5.99 12.06 14.23
N LYS A 126 -4.88 11.32 14.11
CA LYS A 126 -3.61 11.83 13.59
C LYS A 126 -2.75 10.68 13.07
N GLY A 127 -2.03 10.92 11.97
CA GLY A 127 -1.11 9.95 11.37
C GLY A 127 -1.70 9.18 10.19
N GLU A 128 -1.48 7.87 10.09
CA GLU A 128 -2.10 7.01 9.09
C GLU A 128 -3.48 6.55 9.54
N LEU A 129 -4.52 6.90 8.78
CA LEU A 129 -5.87 6.35 8.99
C LEU A 129 -6.00 5.05 8.20
N LYS A 130 -6.25 3.95 8.91
CA LYS A 130 -6.65 2.66 8.31
C LYS A 130 -8.15 2.49 8.43
N LEU A 131 -8.80 2.24 7.30
CA LEU A 131 -10.23 1.93 7.23
C LEU A 131 -10.40 0.52 6.68
N GLU A 132 -11.14 -0.32 7.40
CA GLU A 132 -11.62 -1.61 6.93
C GLU A 132 -13.14 -1.58 6.80
N PHE A 133 -13.66 -2.09 5.69
CA PHE A 133 -15.09 -2.25 5.44
C PHE A 133 -15.45 -3.73 5.28
N ARG A 134 -16.62 -4.13 5.80
CA ARG A 134 -17.16 -5.48 5.70
C ARG A 134 -18.66 -5.41 5.46
N GLY A 135 -19.10 -5.84 4.29
CA GLY A 135 -20.50 -6.00 3.94
C GLY A 135 -20.99 -7.44 4.07
N THR A 136 -22.30 -7.64 4.12
CA THR A 136 -22.92 -8.97 4.01
C THR A 136 -22.61 -9.58 2.62
N PRO A 137 -22.03 -10.80 2.53
CA PRO A 137 -21.53 -11.36 1.26
C PRO A 137 -22.59 -11.70 0.21
N ILE A 138 -23.88 -11.76 0.59
CA ILE A 138 -24.98 -12.12 -0.31
C ILE A 138 -25.48 -10.97 -1.18
N VAL A 139 -24.96 -9.76 -0.97
CA VAL A 139 -25.28 -8.55 -1.75
C VAL A 139 -23.99 -7.84 -2.15
N ASN A 140 -24.05 -7.04 -3.22
CA ASN A 140 -22.89 -6.29 -3.68
C ASN A 140 -22.94 -4.84 -3.17
N PHE A 141 -21.98 -4.49 -2.35
CA PHE A 141 -21.79 -3.11 -1.92
C PHE A 141 -20.97 -2.33 -2.96
N LYS A 142 -21.32 -1.05 -3.10
CA LYS A 142 -20.44 -0.02 -3.67
C LYS A 142 -20.18 1.01 -2.59
N VAL A 143 -18.89 1.31 -2.39
CA VAL A 143 -18.45 2.18 -1.31
C VAL A 143 -17.54 3.27 -1.88
N PRO A 144 -18.12 4.32 -2.52
CA PRO A 144 -17.34 5.51 -2.79
C PRO A 144 -16.90 6.14 -1.48
N TYR A 145 -15.68 6.70 -1.50
CA TYR A 145 -15.18 7.47 -0.37
C TYR A 145 -14.50 8.76 -0.84
N LEU A 146 -14.63 9.79 -0.04
CA LEU A 146 -14.17 11.13 -0.34
C LEU A 146 -13.18 11.58 0.74
N ILE A 147 -12.00 11.99 0.32
CA ILE A 147 -10.97 12.55 1.19
C ILE A 147 -10.99 14.07 0.98
N GLN A 148 -11.13 14.84 2.04
CA GLN A 148 -11.01 16.28 1.99
C GLN A 148 -9.69 16.69 2.64
N ASP A 149 -8.89 17.46 1.93
CA ASP A 149 -7.65 18.02 2.47
C ASP A 149 -7.88 19.32 3.26
N SER A 150 -6.82 19.82 3.90
CA SER A 150 -6.83 21.06 4.69
C SER A 150 -7.07 22.33 3.87
N GLN A 151 -6.97 22.26 2.53
CA GLN A 151 -7.27 23.35 1.61
C GLN A 151 -8.70 23.28 1.07
N GLY A 152 -9.47 22.26 1.49
CA GLY A 152 -10.85 22.04 1.04
C GLY A 152 -10.99 21.26 -0.24
N LYS A 153 -9.89 20.83 -0.87
CA LYS A 153 -9.93 19.98 -2.09
C LYS A 153 -10.45 18.60 -1.74
N ILE A 154 -11.33 18.08 -2.58
CA ILE A 154 -11.93 16.75 -2.43
C ILE A 154 -11.37 15.80 -3.48
N LEU A 155 -10.87 14.66 -3.01
CA LEU A 155 -10.50 13.51 -3.83
C LEU A 155 -11.56 12.43 -3.65
N ILE A 156 -12.05 11.87 -4.77
CA ILE A 156 -13.09 10.84 -4.79
C ILE A 156 -12.48 9.54 -5.28
N ASN A 157 -12.67 8.47 -4.50
CA ASN A 157 -12.18 7.13 -4.79
C ASN A 157 -13.29 6.10 -4.51
N PHE A 158 -13.03 4.87 -4.92
CA PHE A 158 -13.92 3.73 -4.70
C PHE A 158 -13.15 2.64 -3.95
N LEU A 159 -13.76 2.14 -2.88
CA LEU A 159 -13.17 1.03 -2.14
C LEU A 159 -13.33 -0.25 -2.93
N GLU A 160 -12.25 -0.92 -3.24
CA GLU A 160 -12.25 -2.24 -3.87
C GLU A 160 -12.66 -3.28 -2.82
N LEU A 161 -13.70 -4.06 -3.15
CA LEU A 161 -14.22 -5.11 -2.28
C LEU A 161 -13.94 -6.48 -2.90
N ASP A 162 -13.49 -7.41 -2.08
CA ASP A 162 -13.33 -8.80 -2.48
C ASP A 162 -14.68 -9.55 -2.61
N GLY A 163 -14.63 -10.83 -3.02
CA GLY A 163 -15.83 -11.65 -3.15
C GLY A 163 -16.59 -11.91 -1.83
N SER A 164 -15.98 -11.60 -0.67
CA SER A 164 -16.61 -11.64 0.65
C SER A 164 -17.07 -10.26 1.12
N GLN A 165 -17.11 -9.28 0.24
CA GLN A 165 -17.50 -7.89 0.48
C GLN A 165 -16.63 -7.20 1.55
N LYS A 166 -15.32 -7.49 1.54
CA LYS A 166 -14.32 -6.83 2.40
C LYS A 166 -13.39 -5.99 1.56
N GLY A 167 -13.00 -4.84 2.10
CA GLY A 167 -12.02 -3.95 1.50
C GLY A 167 -11.38 -3.07 2.57
N GLU A 168 -10.20 -2.56 2.26
CA GLU A 168 -9.43 -1.69 3.15
C GLU A 168 -8.78 -0.55 2.38
N VAL A 169 -8.52 0.54 3.07
CA VAL A 169 -7.76 1.67 2.54
C VAL A 169 -6.98 2.35 3.65
N SER A 170 -5.76 2.77 3.34
CA SER A 170 -4.90 3.60 4.19
C SER A 170 -4.81 5.02 3.65
N ILE A 171 -4.93 6.00 4.53
CA ILE A 171 -4.83 7.42 4.21
C ILE A 171 -3.75 8.05 5.09
N LEU A 172 -2.64 8.41 4.46
CA LEU A 172 -1.51 9.06 5.12
C LEU A 172 -1.84 10.51 5.49
N ASP A 173 -1.11 11.07 6.44
CA ASP A 173 -1.23 12.47 6.87
C ASP A 173 -2.66 12.85 7.34
N PHE A 174 -3.41 11.88 7.89
CA PHE A 174 -4.76 12.14 8.40
C PHE A 174 -4.72 13.02 9.66
N GLY A 175 -5.67 13.95 9.78
CA GLY A 175 -5.69 14.94 10.84
C GLY A 175 -4.73 16.13 10.63
N THR A 176 -3.93 16.11 9.56
CA THR A 176 -3.01 17.20 9.20
C THR A 176 -3.25 17.68 7.78
N LYS A 177 -2.78 16.96 6.78
CA LYS A 177 -3.01 17.25 5.36
C LYS A 177 -4.40 16.83 4.91
N ASN A 178 -4.82 15.62 5.27
CA ASN A 178 -6.13 15.07 4.99
C ASN A 178 -7.01 15.17 6.25
N ILE A 179 -8.02 16.03 6.22
CA ILE A 179 -8.77 16.42 7.42
C ILE A 179 -10.06 15.63 7.63
N SER A 180 -10.55 14.96 6.60
CA SER A 180 -11.73 14.10 6.73
C SER A 180 -11.79 13.01 5.67
N LEU A 181 -12.42 11.90 6.04
CA LEU A 181 -12.82 10.82 5.15
C LEU A 181 -14.33 10.65 5.23
N THR A 182 -15.03 10.71 4.08
CA THR A 182 -16.47 10.45 4.02
C THR A 182 -16.73 9.18 3.24
N LEU A 183 -17.49 8.24 3.82
CA LEU A 183 -17.90 6.97 3.21
C LEU A 183 -19.36 7.03 2.80
N LEU A 184 -19.67 6.49 1.61
CA LEU A 184 -21.02 6.41 1.06
C LEU A 184 -21.40 4.96 0.71
N PRO A 185 -21.46 4.03 1.68
CA PRO A 185 -21.83 2.64 1.39
C PRO A 185 -23.27 2.52 0.90
N SER A 186 -23.46 1.78 -0.18
CA SER A 186 -24.75 1.49 -0.78
C SER A 186 -24.80 0.06 -1.32
N ILE A 187 -25.98 -0.57 -1.31
CA ILE A 187 -26.21 -1.87 -1.94
C ILE A 187 -26.84 -1.65 -3.31
N GLN A 188 -26.32 -2.32 -4.33
CA GLN A 188 -26.74 -2.13 -5.72
C GLN A 188 -26.82 -3.47 -6.48
N THR A 189 -27.48 -4.46 -5.89
CA THR A 189 -27.55 -5.82 -6.43
C THR A 189 -28.85 -6.09 -7.17
N LYS A 190 -29.98 -5.79 -6.53
CA LYS A 190 -31.33 -6.15 -6.99
C LYS A 190 -31.82 -5.18 -8.07
N ILE A 191 -32.24 -5.68 -9.20
CA ILE A 191 -32.74 -4.87 -10.34
C ILE A 191 -34.22 -4.96 -10.59
N SER A 192 -34.91 -5.95 -10.00
CA SER A 192 -36.35 -6.19 -10.18
C SER A 192 -36.96 -6.97 -9.02
N GLY A 193 -38.26 -7.09 -8.96
CA GLY A 193 -38.96 -7.86 -7.93
C GLY A 193 -38.92 -7.19 -6.55
N PHE A 194 -38.93 -5.86 -6.48
CA PHE A 194 -39.00 -5.10 -5.24
C PHE A 194 -40.35 -5.30 -4.54
N SER A 195 -40.30 -5.31 -3.21
CA SER A 195 -41.48 -5.41 -2.33
C SER A 195 -41.64 -4.14 -1.49
N GLU A 196 -42.78 -3.97 -0.83
CA GLU A 196 -43.01 -2.88 0.12
C GLU A 196 -42.14 -2.99 1.38
N ASN A 197 -41.63 -4.19 1.65
CA ASN A 197 -40.78 -4.50 2.79
C ASN A 197 -39.47 -5.17 2.32
N GLU A 198 -38.57 -4.40 1.74
CA GLU A 198 -37.26 -4.87 1.34
C GLU A 198 -36.40 -5.27 2.58
N PRO A 199 -35.63 -6.37 2.48
CA PRO A 199 -34.82 -6.84 3.58
C PRO A 199 -33.68 -5.86 3.92
N PHE A 200 -33.29 -5.85 5.19
CA PHE A 200 -32.11 -5.16 5.65
C PHE A 200 -30.88 -6.07 5.56
N TYR A 201 -29.76 -5.48 5.18
CA TYR A 201 -28.45 -6.13 5.14
C TYR A 201 -27.47 -5.35 6.00
N SER A 202 -26.64 -6.08 6.73
CA SER A 202 -25.65 -5.46 7.60
C SER A 202 -24.36 -5.13 6.87
N PHE A 203 -23.74 -4.06 7.28
CA PHE A 203 -22.35 -3.77 7.01
C PHE A 203 -21.67 -3.21 8.27
N SER A 204 -20.37 -3.30 8.30
CA SER A 204 -19.56 -2.64 9.33
C SER A 204 -18.34 -2.01 8.70
N PHE A 205 -17.82 -0.99 9.35
CA PHE A 205 -16.48 -0.50 9.06
C PHE A 205 -15.77 -0.15 10.36
N SER A 206 -14.47 -0.39 10.39
CA SER A 206 -13.59 0.09 11.45
C SER A 206 -12.67 1.17 10.88
N ALA A 207 -12.38 2.16 11.70
CA ALA A 207 -11.39 3.18 11.38
C ALA A 207 -10.45 3.33 12.57
N SER A 208 -9.17 3.30 12.32
CA SER A 208 -8.14 3.50 13.34
C SER A 208 -7.06 4.43 12.82
N THR A 209 -6.47 5.23 13.71
CA THR A 209 -5.30 6.05 13.39
C THR A 209 -4.10 5.57 14.18
N ILE A 210 -2.96 5.49 13.51
CA ILE A 210 -1.65 5.19 14.10
C ILE A 210 -0.78 6.44 13.89
N GLU A 211 -0.19 6.99 14.96
CA GLU A 211 0.74 8.11 14.82
C GLU A 211 1.98 7.66 14.03
N GLU A 212 2.48 8.54 13.13
CA GLU A 212 3.65 8.24 12.28
C GLU A 212 4.86 7.73 13.07
N LYS A 213 5.04 8.22 14.29
CA LYS A 213 6.15 7.81 15.14
C LYS A 213 6.07 6.33 15.55
N GLU A 214 4.88 5.83 15.84
CA GLU A 214 4.66 4.40 16.19
C GLU A 214 4.78 3.51 14.95
N ALA A 215 4.28 3.96 13.81
CA ALA A 215 4.44 3.25 12.52
C ALA A 215 5.93 3.19 12.11
N GLU A 216 6.69 4.26 12.34
CA GLU A 216 8.13 4.31 12.08
C GLU A 216 8.89 3.39 13.06
N GLU A 217 8.57 3.39 14.34
CA GLU A 217 9.16 2.51 15.35
C GLU A 217 8.86 1.02 15.06
N GLU A 218 7.65 0.68 14.65
CA GLU A 218 7.28 -0.68 14.24
C GLU A 218 8.02 -1.12 12.97
N LEU A 219 8.17 -0.24 12.00
CA LEU A 219 8.95 -0.49 10.78
C LEU A 219 10.43 -0.69 11.10
N ILE A 220 11.01 0.16 11.95
CA ILE A 220 12.38 0.03 12.43
C ILE A 220 12.58 -1.32 13.13
N LYS A 221 11.66 -1.73 13.98
CA LYS A 221 11.70 -3.03 14.66
C LYS A 221 11.70 -4.19 13.67
N LYS A 222 10.80 -4.17 12.68
CA LYS A 222 10.75 -5.20 11.62
C LYS A 222 12.02 -5.24 10.78
N LEU A 223 12.58 -4.10 10.44
CA LEU A 223 13.85 -4.02 9.72
C LEU A 223 15.01 -4.57 10.54
N LEU A 224 15.07 -4.28 11.83
CA LEU A 224 16.08 -4.83 12.73
C LEU A 224 15.99 -6.35 12.86
N GLU A 225 14.79 -6.91 12.93
CA GLU A 225 14.56 -8.36 12.93
C GLU A 225 15.03 -9.02 11.63
N GLN A 226 14.78 -8.39 10.48
CA GLN A 226 15.27 -8.85 9.18
C GLN A 226 16.80 -8.78 9.08
N ILE A 227 17.42 -7.72 9.57
CA ILE A 227 18.88 -7.58 9.61
C ILE A 227 19.50 -8.70 10.46
N GLU A 228 18.93 -9.03 11.61
CA GLU A 228 19.44 -10.09 12.47
C GLU A 228 19.27 -11.48 11.82
N PHE A 229 18.14 -11.73 11.17
CA PHE A 229 17.91 -12.94 10.38
C PHE A 229 18.97 -13.09 9.27
N LEU A 230 19.21 -12.03 8.49
CA LEU A 230 20.20 -12.06 7.41
C LEU A 230 21.63 -12.24 7.93
N LYS A 231 21.99 -11.64 9.07
CA LYS A 231 23.28 -11.89 9.72
C LYS A 231 23.49 -13.34 10.10
N ASN A 232 22.43 -13.99 10.62
CA ASN A 232 22.50 -15.41 10.98
C ASN A 232 22.64 -16.31 9.75
N GLU A 233 21.95 -16.00 8.64
CA GLU A 233 22.09 -16.72 7.38
C GLU A 233 23.50 -16.55 6.78
N ILE A 234 24.04 -15.33 6.81
CA ILE A 234 25.43 -15.08 6.40
C ILE A 234 26.42 -15.91 7.23
N ALA A 235 26.21 -15.98 8.55
CA ALA A 235 27.08 -16.77 9.42
C ALA A 235 27.02 -18.28 9.12
N LYS A 236 25.86 -18.81 8.79
CA LYS A 236 25.67 -20.22 8.36
C LYS A 236 26.43 -20.50 7.04
N VAL A 237 26.17 -19.69 6.03
CA VAL A 237 26.85 -19.83 4.73
C VAL A 237 28.37 -19.70 4.89
N GLN A 238 28.83 -18.79 5.75
CA GLN A 238 30.25 -18.63 6.04
C GLN A 238 30.85 -19.89 6.70
N ALA A 239 30.11 -20.52 7.63
CA ALA A 239 30.52 -21.77 8.26
C ALA A 239 30.61 -22.91 7.24
N GLU A 240 29.65 -23.02 6.33
CA GLU A 240 29.67 -24.03 5.25
C GLU A 240 30.86 -23.81 4.29
N ILE A 241 31.12 -22.57 3.88
CA ILE A 241 32.29 -22.22 3.07
C ILE A 241 33.59 -22.65 3.77
N ASN A 242 33.72 -22.34 5.04
CA ASN A 242 34.91 -22.70 5.84
C ASN A 242 35.07 -24.23 5.96
N ALA A 243 33.96 -24.98 6.12
CA ALA A 243 33.98 -26.43 6.15
C ALA A 243 34.41 -27.05 4.81
N ILE A 244 33.91 -26.53 3.70
CA ILE A 244 34.30 -26.94 2.34
C ILE A 244 35.78 -26.65 2.08
N LEU A 245 36.29 -25.49 2.51
CA LEU A 245 37.69 -25.11 2.36
C LEU A 245 38.62 -25.98 3.21
N ALA A 246 38.21 -26.33 4.43
CA ALA A 246 38.96 -27.25 5.28
C ALA A 246 39.06 -28.68 4.71
N SER A 247 37.99 -29.16 4.05
CA SER A 247 37.98 -30.48 3.40
C SER A 247 38.87 -30.59 2.16
N ARG A 248 39.31 -29.46 1.59
CA ARG A 248 40.15 -29.42 0.38
C ARG A 248 41.66 -29.49 0.64
N GLY A 249 42.09 -29.83 1.85
CA GLY A 249 43.46 -30.09 2.24
C GLY A 249 44.28 -28.84 2.56
N GLN A 250 45.08 -28.89 3.63
CA GLN A 250 46.05 -27.85 3.99
C GLN A 250 47.11 -27.71 2.92
N VAL A 251 47.17 -26.54 2.30
CA VAL A 251 48.31 -26.19 1.43
C VAL A 251 49.49 -25.88 2.34
N SER A 252 50.58 -26.68 2.24
CA SER A 252 51.79 -26.40 2.98
C SER A 252 52.51 -25.18 2.38
N CYS A 253 52.34 -24.04 2.97
CA CYS A 253 52.91 -22.75 2.54
C CYS A 253 54.33 -22.61 3.06
N ARG A 254 55.34 -22.94 2.27
CA ARG A 254 56.74 -22.89 2.65
C ARG A 254 57.47 -21.60 2.24
N LYS A 255 57.13 -21.05 1.07
CA LYS A 255 57.78 -19.87 0.50
C LYS A 255 56.97 -19.29 -0.65
N PHE A 256 56.87 -17.95 -0.76
CA PHE A 256 56.31 -17.28 -1.94
C PHE A 256 57.39 -17.05 -2.99
N GLU A 257 57.18 -17.50 -4.22
CA GLU A 257 58.17 -17.40 -5.30
C GLU A 257 57.77 -16.35 -6.36
N ARG A 258 56.52 -15.96 -6.41
CA ARG A 258 55.98 -15.01 -7.40
C ARG A 258 55.14 -13.92 -6.76
N ASP A 259 54.96 -12.83 -7.49
CA ASP A 259 54.12 -11.75 -7.09
C ASP A 259 52.62 -12.12 -7.26
N LEU A 260 51.77 -11.56 -6.37
CA LEU A 260 50.34 -11.80 -6.43
C LEU A 260 49.63 -10.43 -6.49
N TYR A 261 48.53 -10.39 -7.25
CA TYR A 261 47.83 -9.13 -7.55
C TYR A 261 46.35 -9.32 -7.61
N PHE A 262 45.64 -8.20 -7.51
CA PHE A 262 44.18 -8.15 -7.58
C PHE A 262 43.65 -8.78 -8.86
N GLY A 263 42.63 -9.65 -8.73
CA GLY A 263 42.02 -10.38 -9.85
C GLY A 263 42.55 -11.81 -10.06
N LEU A 264 43.62 -12.25 -9.35
CA LEU A 264 44.01 -13.65 -9.36
C LEU A 264 42.94 -14.52 -8.69
N MET A 265 42.53 -15.58 -9.41
CA MET A 265 41.46 -16.48 -8.98
C MET A 265 41.96 -17.92 -8.87
N ASN A 266 41.39 -18.69 -7.94
CA ASN A 266 41.67 -20.13 -7.72
C ASN A 266 43.17 -20.46 -7.56
N SER A 267 43.93 -19.54 -7.00
CA SER A 267 45.40 -19.68 -6.84
C SER A 267 45.76 -20.27 -5.48
N SER A 268 46.59 -21.32 -5.49
CA SER A 268 47.19 -21.91 -4.27
C SER A 268 48.08 -20.91 -3.53
N ASP A 269 48.81 -20.05 -4.25
CA ASP A 269 49.67 -19.05 -3.65
C ASP A 269 48.82 -17.94 -2.99
N VAL A 270 47.66 -17.59 -3.55
CA VAL A 270 46.72 -16.67 -2.90
C VAL A 270 46.13 -17.30 -1.65
N ARG A 271 45.85 -18.60 -1.65
CA ARG A 271 45.42 -19.29 -0.40
C ARG A 271 46.51 -19.22 0.65
N CYS A 272 47.75 -19.47 0.30
CA CYS A 272 48.86 -19.34 1.19
C CYS A 272 48.99 -17.92 1.74
N LEU A 273 48.84 -16.90 0.91
CA LEU A 273 48.86 -15.50 1.33
C LEU A 273 47.72 -15.22 2.34
N GLN A 274 46.53 -15.69 2.03
CA GLN A 274 45.34 -15.51 2.89
C GLN A 274 45.51 -16.22 4.25
N GLU A 275 46.04 -17.44 4.26
CA GLU A 275 46.36 -18.18 5.48
C GLU A 275 47.42 -17.43 6.32
N PHE A 276 48.46 -16.94 5.68
CA PHE A 276 49.49 -16.16 6.35
C PHE A 276 48.91 -14.89 6.99
N LEU A 277 48.14 -14.10 6.22
CA LEU A 277 47.53 -12.86 6.69
C LEU A 277 46.53 -13.12 7.83
N LYS A 278 45.76 -14.21 7.76
CA LYS A 278 44.85 -14.64 8.81
C LYS A 278 45.59 -14.95 10.13
N ASN A 279 46.75 -15.59 10.03
CA ASN A 279 47.57 -15.92 11.19
C ASN A 279 48.26 -14.69 11.82
N GLN A 280 48.37 -13.58 11.11
CA GLN A 280 48.86 -12.30 11.66
C GLN A 280 47.80 -11.61 12.59
N GLY A 281 46.54 -12.11 12.58
CA GLY A 281 45.49 -11.65 13.47
C GLY A 281 44.42 -10.80 12.79
N ARG A 282 43.35 -10.50 13.57
CA ARG A 282 42.21 -9.78 13.07
C ARG A 282 42.44 -8.32 12.70
N GLU A 283 43.51 -7.72 13.22
CA GLU A 283 43.86 -6.36 12.84
C GLU A 283 44.40 -6.27 11.42
N ILE A 284 45.03 -7.35 10.93
CA ILE A 284 45.54 -7.47 9.56
C ILE A 284 44.44 -8.02 8.61
N TYR A 285 43.79 -9.11 8.99
CA TYR A 285 42.78 -9.74 8.18
C TYR A 285 41.51 -10.07 8.98
N PRO A 286 40.61 -9.07 9.21
CA PRO A 286 39.44 -9.23 10.06
C PRO A 286 38.51 -10.35 9.59
N GLU A 287 38.34 -10.52 8.28
CA GLU A 287 37.46 -11.49 7.65
C GLU A 287 38.02 -12.91 7.69
N GLY A 288 39.35 -13.07 7.65
CA GLY A 288 40.04 -14.34 7.73
C GLY A 288 39.68 -15.37 6.65
N LEU A 289 39.20 -14.91 5.49
CA LEU A 289 38.70 -15.75 4.41
C LEU A 289 39.83 -16.30 3.54
N VAL A 290 39.89 -17.63 3.40
CA VAL A 290 40.91 -18.34 2.59
C VAL A 290 40.24 -18.94 1.37
N THR A 291 40.06 -18.13 0.33
CA THR A 291 39.33 -18.53 -0.89
C THR A 291 40.20 -18.89 -2.06
N GLY A 292 41.47 -18.44 -2.09
CA GLY A 292 42.35 -18.51 -3.22
C GLY A 292 42.09 -17.44 -4.29
N ASN A 293 41.24 -16.46 -3.98
CA ASN A 293 40.89 -15.36 -4.87
C ASN A 293 41.44 -14.06 -4.30
N PHE A 294 42.30 -13.37 -5.03
CA PHE A 294 42.86 -12.08 -4.62
C PHE A 294 41.91 -10.96 -5.01
N LEU A 295 40.97 -10.66 -4.14
CA LEU A 295 39.97 -9.60 -4.30
C LEU A 295 40.17 -8.47 -3.26
N SER A 296 39.22 -7.57 -3.14
CA SER A 296 39.30 -6.37 -2.28
C SER A 296 39.72 -6.69 -0.85
N LEU A 297 39.13 -7.67 -0.20
CA LEU A 297 39.45 -8.04 1.19
C LEU A 297 40.92 -8.49 1.34
N THR A 298 41.41 -9.29 0.39
CA THR A 298 42.84 -9.70 0.41
C THR A 298 43.77 -8.52 0.13
N SER A 299 43.40 -7.66 -0.81
CA SER A 299 44.18 -6.45 -1.10
C SER A 299 44.27 -5.50 0.11
N GLU A 300 43.16 -5.28 0.82
CA GLU A 300 43.13 -4.46 2.03
C GLU A 300 43.94 -5.11 3.17
N ALA A 301 43.90 -6.42 3.32
CA ALA A 301 44.70 -7.13 4.28
C ALA A 301 46.22 -6.99 3.97
N VAL A 302 46.59 -7.08 2.68
CA VAL A 302 47.97 -6.83 2.24
C VAL A 302 48.40 -5.40 2.56
N LYS A 303 47.56 -4.38 2.35
CA LYS A 303 47.87 -2.99 2.73
C LYS A 303 48.11 -2.84 4.22
N ARG A 304 47.28 -3.45 5.07
CA ARG A 304 47.46 -3.39 6.53
C ARG A 304 48.76 -4.07 6.96
N TYR A 305 49.10 -5.21 6.37
CA TYR A 305 50.37 -5.87 6.61
C TYR A 305 51.58 -5.01 6.14
N GLN A 306 51.47 -4.39 4.95
CA GLN A 306 52.46 -3.48 4.43
C GLN A 306 52.67 -2.28 5.38
N ALA A 307 51.57 -1.73 5.91
CA ALA A 307 51.64 -0.65 6.92
C ALA A 307 52.43 -1.08 8.18
N GLU A 308 52.09 -2.26 8.72
CA GLU A 308 52.77 -2.80 9.90
C GLU A 308 54.26 -3.02 9.67
N LYS A 309 54.66 -3.41 8.47
CA LYS A 309 56.07 -3.66 8.12
C LYS A 309 56.81 -2.43 7.55
N GLY A 310 56.15 -1.26 7.53
CA GLY A 310 56.76 -0.03 6.99
C GLY A 310 56.97 -0.06 5.48
N ILE A 311 56.19 -0.88 4.75
CA ILE A 311 56.17 -0.99 3.28
C ILE A 311 55.09 -0.07 2.74
N ILE A 312 55.29 0.52 1.55
CA ILE A 312 54.26 1.34 0.89
C ILE A 312 53.00 0.51 0.69
N GLN A 313 51.85 1.04 1.15
CA GLN A 313 50.55 0.37 1.18
C GLN A 313 49.89 0.31 -0.19
N THR A 314 50.42 -0.48 -1.10
CA THR A 314 49.91 -0.63 -2.46
C THR A 314 48.77 -1.66 -2.56
N GLY A 315 48.66 -2.57 -1.62
CA GLY A 315 47.79 -3.75 -1.71
C GLY A 315 48.21 -4.79 -2.75
N TYR A 316 49.35 -4.54 -3.42
CA TYR A 316 50.01 -5.46 -4.34
C TYR A 316 51.08 -6.28 -3.57
N PHE A 317 50.99 -7.60 -3.72
CA PHE A 317 51.98 -8.51 -3.12
C PHE A 317 53.20 -8.66 -4.04
N GLY A 318 54.02 -7.62 -4.04
CA GLY A 318 55.25 -7.52 -4.85
C GLY A 318 56.54 -7.94 -4.09
N PRO A 319 57.68 -7.69 -4.69
CA PRO A 319 58.96 -8.19 -4.17
C PRO A 319 59.28 -7.84 -2.73
N LEU A 320 58.95 -6.60 -2.29
CA LEU A 320 59.19 -6.15 -0.91
C LEU A 320 58.29 -6.86 0.10
N THR A 321 57.00 -6.96 -0.23
CA THR A 321 56.00 -7.67 0.62
C THR A 321 56.31 -9.15 0.70
N ARG A 322 56.68 -9.73 -0.43
CA ARG A 322 57.09 -11.13 -0.54
C ARG A 322 58.34 -11.43 0.28
N ALA A 323 59.37 -10.57 0.22
CA ALA A 323 60.56 -10.72 1.02
C ALA A 323 60.27 -10.66 2.52
N ALA A 324 59.44 -9.72 2.95
CA ALA A 324 59.05 -9.60 4.35
C ALA A 324 58.31 -10.84 4.85
N MET A 325 57.29 -11.33 4.10
CA MET A 325 56.56 -12.56 4.47
C MET A 325 57.41 -13.81 4.45
N ASN A 326 58.26 -13.96 3.45
CA ASN A 326 59.19 -15.09 3.40
C ASN A 326 60.20 -15.11 4.56
N SER A 327 60.62 -13.97 5.06
CA SER A 327 61.50 -13.89 6.26
C SER A 327 60.80 -14.38 7.52
N GLU A 328 59.47 -14.25 7.60
CA GLU A 328 58.67 -14.71 8.74
C GLU A 328 58.30 -16.21 8.62
N LEU A 329 58.10 -16.70 7.39
CA LEU A 329 57.82 -18.12 7.14
C LEU A 329 59.06 -19.01 7.31
N GLY A 330 60.23 -18.44 7.18
CA GLY A 330 61.51 -19.16 7.33
C GLY A 330 62.08 -19.19 8.75
N ARG A 331 61.32 -18.65 9.69
CA ARG A 331 61.65 -18.74 11.13
C ARG A 331 60.79 -19.82 11.78
#